data_696b537ed38f55a644cba19612077024
#
_entry.id   696b537ed38f55a644cba19612077024
#
_cell.length_a   1.000
_cell.length_b   1.000
_cell.length_c   1.000
_cell.angle_alpha   90.00
_cell.angle_beta   90.00
_cell.angle_gamma   90.00
#
_symmetry.space_group_name_H-M   'P 1'
#
loop_
_entity.id
_entity.type
_entity.pdbx_description
1 polymer ?
#
loop_
_entity_poly.entity_id
_entity_poly.type
_entity_poly.pdbx_seq_one_letter_code
_entity_poly.pdbx_strand_id
1 'polypeptide(L)'
;MHSTMSAQVPTVLHWNYRGFTEFPLQKLQGDETDVIDIYLKENLISRIPSDICKLSNLESLYLSGNDITELPREISKLCSLKCLDISGNRLRFIPDEIAEARNLKFLILDENELEHIPLRLAELRSLRYLSVCDNKLKWLPQRPVFNYHHCEFRFWRNTDLKTLPYSLWYHMFREQQTRSLNIGCLHANDDKTHGRIKILKSKAAVIPVPGSYQIITKSPAPPSLFELSKRKFYQLICRTVNSINNQSLSYFNRNKTNDGVSFLEEYLEGINISQSDINGNYKTRLKGNVGAQRIYVPSDLIEEYYSYLPNFIKSDLCNGPVSRCENVICKKPVFEFVFLEFCTQKIILIDKMEDITLSAVFCSKRCADLWKAEKNVLEWELL
;
A
#
# COMPACT_ATOMS: atom_id res chain seq x y z
N MET A 1 40.38 31.28 -15.21
CA MET A 1 39.36 30.75 -16.12
C MET A 1 38.16 30.41 -15.28
N HIS A 2 37.20 31.34 -15.17
CA HIS A 2 35.91 31.05 -14.50
C HIS A 2 35.03 30.29 -15.48
N SER A 3 34.88 29.02 -15.27
CA SER A 3 33.86 28.22 -15.93
C SER A 3 32.49 28.73 -15.40
N THR A 4 31.82 29.53 -16.20
CA THR A 4 30.41 29.85 -16.00
C THR A 4 29.63 28.54 -16.12
N MET A 5 29.19 27.96 -14.99
CA MET A 5 28.13 26.96 -15.02
C MET A 5 26.90 27.62 -15.65
N SER A 6 26.60 27.30 -16.89
CA SER A 6 25.33 27.62 -17.50
C SER A 6 24.27 26.89 -16.65
N ALA A 7 23.39 27.63 -16.05
CA ALA A 7 22.22 27.06 -15.40
C ALA A 7 21.45 26.26 -16.49
N GLN A 8 21.48 24.93 -16.41
CA GLN A 8 20.73 24.09 -17.33
C GLN A 8 19.24 24.40 -17.13
N VAL A 9 18.59 24.77 -18.21
CA VAL A 9 17.15 25.08 -18.18
C VAL A 9 16.41 23.74 -18.15
N PRO A 10 15.56 23.50 -17.15
CA PRO A 10 14.79 22.26 -17.05
C PRO A 10 13.94 22.04 -18.29
N THR A 11 14.06 20.87 -18.90
CA THR A 11 13.37 20.55 -20.14
C THR A 11 12.05 19.82 -19.87
N VAL A 12 10.96 20.36 -20.39
CA VAL A 12 9.62 19.78 -20.37
C VAL A 12 9.26 19.31 -21.77
N LEU A 13 8.89 18.04 -21.92
CA LEU A 13 8.61 17.43 -23.22
C LEU A 13 7.10 17.22 -23.41
N HIS A 14 6.54 17.90 -24.41
CA HIS A 14 5.12 17.79 -24.77
C HIS A 14 4.94 16.92 -26.01
N TRP A 15 4.75 15.63 -25.80
CA TRP A 15 4.61 14.62 -26.86
C TRP A 15 3.23 13.92 -26.83
N ASN A 16 2.22 14.58 -26.33
CA ASN A 16 0.85 14.07 -26.36
C ASN A 16 0.31 13.99 -27.78
N TYR A 17 -0.52 12.97 -28.07
CA TYR A 17 -1.23 12.82 -29.35
C TYR A 17 -0.31 12.76 -30.58
N ARG A 18 0.87 12.13 -30.47
CA ARG A 18 1.86 12.06 -31.56
C ARG A 18 1.86 10.72 -32.31
N GLY A 19 1.05 9.76 -31.88
CA GLY A 19 1.00 8.44 -32.48
C GLY A 19 2.28 7.62 -32.28
N PHE A 20 3.04 7.87 -31.22
CA PHE A 20 4.24 7.07 -30.90
C PHE A 20 3.81 5.65 -30.54
N THR A 21 4.42 4.67 -31.23
CA THR A 21 4.27 3.24 -30.91
C THR A 21 5.32 2.74 -29.92
N GLU A 22 6.41 3.46 -29.80
CA GLU A 22 7.52 3.17 -28.87
C GLU A 22 7.83 4.40 -28.04
N PHE A 23 8.37 4.18 -26.84
CA PHE A 23 8.82 5.26 -25.97
C PHE A 23 10.00 5.99 -26.62
N PRO A 24 9.93 7.30 -26.89
CA PRO A 24 10.86 8.01 -27.78
C PRO A 24 12.18 8.41 -27.10
N LEU A 25 12.83 7.50 -26.35
CA LEU A 25 14.13 7.77 -25.69
C LEU A 25 15.24 8.19 -26.66
N GLN A 26 15.23 7.65 -27.88
CA GLN A 26 16.24 7.98 -28.88
C GLN A 26 16.27 9.46 -29.26
N LYS A 27 15.14 10.18 -29.05
CA LYS A 27 15.07 11.62 -29.29
C LYS A 27 15.75 12.45 -28.20
N LEU A 28 16.16 11.82 -27.10
CA LEU A 28 16.78 12.48 -25.94
C LEU A 28 18.30 12.25 -25.86
N GLN A 29 18.90 11.63 -26.88
CA GLN A 29 20.33 11.31 -26.84
C GLN A 29 21.18 12.55 -26.57
N GLY A 30 21.80 12.60 -25.39
CA GLY A 30 22.64 13.68 -24.90
C GLY A 30 21.98 14.63 -23.89
N ASP A 31 20.63 14.65 -23.80
CA ASP A 31 19.88 15.59 -22.95
C ASP A 31 19.10 14.88 -21.84
N GLU A 32 19.40 13.58 -21.57
CA GLU A 32 18.63 12.75 -20.63
C GLU A 32 18.58 13.32 -19.20
N THR A 33 19.63 14.01 -18.78
CA THR A 33 19.73 14.61 -17.45
C THR A 33 18.98 15.93 -17.31
N ASP A 34 18.60 16.57 -18.41
CA ASP A 34 17.96 17.89 -18.38
C ASP A 34 16.43 17.79 -18.34
N VAL A 35 15.90 16.57 -18.56
CA VAL A 35 14.46 16.33 -18.63
C VAL A 35 13.86 16.18 -17.24
N ILE A 36 12.86 17.00 -16.96
CA ILE A 36 12.11 16.99 -15.69
C ILE A 36 10.70 16.41 -15.86
N ASP A 37 9.98 16.81 -16.91
CA ASP A 37 8.62 16.36 -17.14
C ASP A 37 8.45 15.81 -18.55
N ILE A 38 7.76 14.67 -18.68
CA ILE A 38 7.41 14.06 -19.96
C ILE A 38 5.90 13.83 -20.03
N TYR A 39 5.28 14.42 -21.06
CA TYR A 39 3.88 14.25 -21.42
C TYR A 39 3.77 13.41 -22.68
N LEU A 40 3.31 12.15 -22.55
CA LEU A 40 3.13 11.17 -23.62
C LEU A 40 1.69 10.62 -23.66
N LYS A 41 0.73 11.43 -23.23
CA LYS A 41 -0.68 11.02 -23.19
C LYS A 41 -1.22 10.72 -24.59
N GLU A 42 -2.15 9.77 -24.68
CA GLU A 42 -2.87 9.43 -25.91
C GLU A 42 -1.90 9.16 -27.09
N ASN A 43 -1.05 8.16 -26.90
CA ASN A 43 -0.20 7.58 -27.91
C ASN A 43 -0.51 6.07 -28.06
N LEU A 44 0.36 5.32 -28.70
CA LEU A 44 0.21 3.88 -28.96
C LEU A 44 1.38 3.08 -28.34
N ILE A 45 1.95 3.59 -27.26
CA ILE A 45 3.14 3.02 -26.63
C ILE A 45 2.73 1.74 -25.89
N SER A 46 3.35 0.62 -26.25
CA SER A 46 3.08 -0.69 -25.64
C SER A 46 4.04 -1.07 -24.52
N ARG A 47 5.23 -0.47 -24.50
CA ARG A 47 6.29 -0.78 -23.52
C ARG A 47 7.09 0.45 -23.12
N ILE A 48 7.49 0.49 -21.85
CA ILE A 48 8.48 1.43 -21.32
C ILE A 48 9.82 0.70 -21.33
N PRO A 49 10.86 1.23 -21.98
CA PRO A 49 12.16 0.58 -22.01
C PRO A 49 12.86 0.62 -20.64
N SER A 50 13.70 -0.37 -20.36
CA SER A 50 14.53 -0.39 -19.14
C SER A 50 15.48 0.81 -19.04
N ASP A 51 15.89 1.34 -20.18
CA ASP A 51 16.74 2.54 -20.29
C ASP A 51 16.07 3.82 -19.77
N ILE A 52 14.80 3.78 -19.39
CA ILE A 52 14.10 4.88 -18.70
C ILE A 52 14.88 5.37 -17.47
N CYS A 53 15.63 4.48 -16.82
CA CYS A 53 16.47 4.81 -15.66
C CYS A 53 17.57 5.84 -15.93
N LYS A 54 17.89 6.13 -17.20
CA LYS A 54 18.83 7.18 -17.58
C LYS A 54 18.30 8.59 -17.29
N LEU A 55 16.97 8.73 -17.17
CA LEU A 55 16.30 10.00 -16.87
C LEU A 55 16.33 10.30 -15.36
N SER A 56 17.51 10.46 -14.79
CA SER A 56 17.71 10.56 -13.33
C SER A 56 17.00 11.74 -12.67
N ASN A 57 16.76 12.82 -13.40
CA ASN A 57 16.12 14.04 -12.91
C ASN A 57 14.62 14.12 -13.22
N LEU A 58 14.05 13.07 -13.84
CA LEU A 58 12.65 13.06 -14.19
C LEU A 58 11.76 13.12 -12.93
N GLU A 59 10.93 14.15 -12.83
CA GLU A 59 10.00 14.38 -11.73
C GLU A 59 8.57 13.92 -12.06
N SER A 60 8.12 14.13 -13.31
CA SER A 60 6.76 13.75 -13.72
C SER A 60 6.75 12.99 -15.04
N LEU A 61 6.02 11.87 -15.05
CA LEU A 61 5.83 11.04 -16.22
C LEU A 61 4.33 10.76 -16.43
N TYR A 62 3.79 11.27 -17.55
CA TYR A 62 2.39 11.14 -17.92
C TYR A 62 2.25 10.27 -19.17
N LEU A 63 1.71 9.07 -19.00
CA LEU A 63 1.54 8.02 -20.01
C LEU A 63 0.09 7.58 -20.18
N SER A 64 -0.86 8.41 -19.74
CA SER A 64 -2.27 8.02 -19.80
C SER A 64 -2.77 7.81 -21.24
N GLY A 65 -3.68 6.83 -21.43
CA GLY A 65 -4.26 6.54 -22.76
C GLY A 65 -3.24 5.94 -23.73
N ASN A 66 -2.50 4.92 -23.31
CA ASN A 66 -1.58 4.16 -24.16
C ASN A 66 -1.94 2.65 -24.14
N ASP A 67 -1.08 1.80 -24.67
CA ASP A 67 -1.27 0.34 -24.71
C ASP A 67 -0.27 -0.41 -23.79
N ILE A 68 0.21 0.23 -22.73
CA ILE A 68 1.27 -0.31 -21.86
C ILE A 68 0.74 -1.50 -21.06
N THR A 69 1.44 -2.64 -21.19
CA THR A 69 1.06 -3.90 -20.53
C THR A 69 1.86 -4.20 -19.28
N GLU A 70 3.05 -3.63 -19.14
CA GLU A 70 3.95 -3.87 -18.00
C GLU A 70 4.82 -2.64 -17.71
N LEU A 71 5.20 -2.47 -16.45
CA LEU A 71 6.18 -1.51 -15.99
C LEU A 71 7.53 -2.20 -15.83
N PRO A 72 8.63 -1.62 -16.35
CA PRO A 72 9.96 -2.13 -16.10
C PRO A 72 10.35 -1.94 -14.62
N ARG A 73 11.10 -2.87 -14.04
CA ARG A 73 11.61 -2.77 -12.66
C ARG A 73 12.51 -1.54 -12.48
N GLU A 74 13.16 -1.12 -13.56
CA GLU A 74 14.05 0.05 -13.62
C GLU A 74 13.32 1.37 -13.35
N ILE A 75 11.98 1.40 -13.36
CA ILE A 75 11.19 2.56 -12.93
C ILE A 75 11.55 2.98 -11.49
N SER A 76 11.96 2.04 -10.67
CA SER A 76 12.42 2.27 -9.30
C SER A 76 13.67 3.15 -9.19
N LYS A 77 14.49 3.18 -10.25
CA LYS A 77 15.73 3.96 -10.31
C LYS A 77 15.49 5.45 -10.60
N LEU A 78 14.27 5.84 -10.93
CA LEU A 78 13.89 7.24 -11.10
C LEU A 78 13.77 7.92 -9.73
N CYS A 79 14.90 8.21 -9.11
CA CYS A 79 14.96 8.71 -7.74
C CYS A 79 14.27 10.07 -7.55
N SER A 80 14.16 10.88 -8.62
CA SER A 80 13.52 12.21 -8.58
C SER A 80 12.00 12.15 -8.85
N LEU A 81 11.45 10.98 -9.24
CA LEU A 81 10.07 10.85 -9.69
C LEU A 81 9.08 11.14 -8.57
N LYS A 82 8.22 12.14 -8.80
CA LYS A 82 7.18 12.62 -7.90
C LYS A 82 5.77 12.26 -8.38
N CYS A 83 5.56 12.22 -9.70
CA CYS A 83 4.28 11.95 -10.32
C CYS A 83 4.40 10.89 -11.41
N LEU A 84 3.59 9.83 -11.31
CA LEU A 84 3.48 8.78 -12.33
C LEU A 84 2.00 8.56 -12.64
N ASP A 85 1.59 8.94 -13.85
CA ASP A 85 0.24 8.73 -14.36
C ASP A 85 0.28 7.76 -15.55
N ILE A 86 -0.24 6.54 -15.33
CA ILE A 86 -0.35 5.47 -16.34
C ILE A 86 -1.83 5.04 -16.47
N SER A 87 -2.75 5.95 -16.24
CA SER A 87 -4.19 5.65 -16.38
C SER A 87 -4.57 5.31 -17.85
N GLY A 88 -5.66 4.54 -18.04
CA GLY A 88 -6.11 4.16 -19.37
C GLY A 88 -5.09 3.32 -20.15
N ASN A 89 -4.50 2.31 -19.52
CA ASN A 89 -3.56 1.37 -20.11
C ASN A 89 -4.02 -0.09 -19.92
N ARG A 90 -3.11 -1.04 -20.11
CA ARG A 90 -3.42 -2.48 -19.99
C ARG A 90 -2.57 -3.20 -18.94
N LEU A 91 -2.16 -2.47 -17.88
CA LEU A 91 -1.32 -3.02 -16.82
C LEU A 91 -2.08 -4.09 -16.03
N ARG A 92 -1.47 -5.28 -15.87
CA ARG A 92 -2.01 -6.37 -15.04
C ARG A 92 -1.41 -6.44 -13.66
N PHE A 93 -0.19 -5.95 -13.50
CA PHE A 93 0.51 -5.91 -12.23
C PHE A 93 1.47 -4.71 -12.16
N ILE A 94 1.82 -4.34 -10.95
CA ILE A 94 2.82 -3.32 -10.65
C ILE A 94 4.02 -4.06 -10.04
N PRO A 95 5.26 -3.82 -10.50
CA PRO A 95 6.43 -4.45 -9.91
C PRO A 95 6.63 -3.98 -8.47
N ASP A 96 7.06 -4.89 -7.59
CA ASP A 96 7.34 -4.57 -6.18
C ASP A 96 8.43 -3.50 -6.03
N GLU A 97 9.32 -3.40 -7.00
CA GLU A 97 10.41 -2.44 -7.06
C GLU A 97 9.93 -0.98 -7.13
N ILE A 98 8.67 -0.72 -7.53
CA ILE A 98 8.09 0.64 -7.48
C ILE A 98 8.20 1.27 -6.09
N ALA A 99 8.25 0.45 -5.04
CA ALA A 99 8.41 0.89 -3.66
C ALA A 99 9.76 1.59 -3.38
N GLU A 100 10.73 1.44 -4.27
CA GLU A 100 12.05 2.07 -4.19
C GLU A 100 12.04 3.51 -4.72
N ALA A 101 11.02 3.91 -5.49
CA ALA A 101 10.83 5.29 -5.95
C ALA A 101 10.33 6.19 -4.79
N ARG A 102 11.19 6.43 -3.81
CA ARG A 102 10.84 6.99 -2.48
C ARG A 102 10.26 8.39 -2.51
N ASN A 103 10.50 9.15 -3.59
CA ASN A 103 9.98 10.51 -3.76
C ASN A 103 8.61 10.56 -4.43
N LEU A 104 8.05 9.40 -4.82
CA LEU A 104 6.76 9.33 -5.50
C LEU A 104 5.63 9.83 -4.58
N LYS A 105 4.93 10.88 -5.06
CA LYS A 105 3.82 11.53 -4.35
C LYS A 105 2.46 11.20 -4.96
N PHE A 106 2.40 11.06 -6.28
CA PHE A 106 1.17 10.80 -7.03
C PHE A 106 1.37 9.56 -7.90
N LEU A 107 0.56 8.53 -7.66
CA LEU A 107 0.53 7.30 -8.44
C LEU A 107 -0.90 7.08 -8.94
N ILE A 108 -1.11 7.25 -10.24
CA ILE A 108 -2.41 7.16 -10.89
C ILE A 108 -2.41 5.99 -11.87
N LEU A 109 -3.24 5.01 -11.59
CA LEU A 109 -3.30 3.71 -12.28
C LEU A 109 -4.74 3.36 -12.68
N ASP A 110 -5.61 4.36 -12.77
CA ASP A 110 -7.01 4.17 -13.12
C ASP A 110 -7.16 3.55 -14.51
N GLU A 111 -8.29 2.84 -14.75
CA GLU A 111 -8.61 2.27 -16.06
C GLU A 111 -7.50 1.34 -16.59
N ASN A 112 -7.10 0.35 -15.78
CA ASN A 112 -6.13 -0.69 -16.13
C ASN A 112 -6.72 -2.10 -15.89
N GLU A 113 -5.87 -3.13 -15.93
CA GLU A 113 -6.27 -4.52 -15.70
C GLU A 113 -5.66 -5.10 -14.42
N LEU A 114 -5.38 -4.26 -13.42
CA LEU A 114 -4.71 -4.67 -12.19
C LEU A 114 -5.58 -5.65 -11.38
N GLU A 115 -5.01 -6.80 -11.03
CA GLU A 115 -5.68 -7.81 -10.20
C GLU A 115 -5.35 -7.65 -8.70
N HIS A 116 -4.20 -7.06 -8.37
CA HIS A 116 -3.76 -6.85 -6.99
C HIS A 116 -2.79 -5.67 -6.87
N ILE A 117 -2.62 -5.18 -5.65
CA ILE A 117 -1.71 -4.09 -5.29
C ILE A 117 -0.51 -4.69 -4.54
N PRO A 118 0.73 -4.33 -4.90
CA PRO A 118 1.93 -4.77 -4.20
C PRO A 118 1.91 -4.39 -2.71
N LEU A 119 2.29 -5.33 -1.85
CA LEU A 119 2.36 -5.05 -0.41
C LEU A 119 3.47 -4.05 -0.07
N ARG A 120 4.53 -3.99 -0.87
CA ARG A 120 5.66 -3.07 -0.69
C ARG A 120 5.32 -1.60 -0.96
N LEU A 121 4.17 -1.27 -1.55
CA LEU A 121 3.71 0.13 -1.66
C LEU A 121 3.68 0.84 -0.30
N ALA A 122 3.60 0.11 0.81
CA ALA A 122 3.72 0.67 2.17
C ALA A 122 5.07 1.37 2.44
N GLU A 123 6.09 1.12 1.63
CA GLU A 123 7.41 1.74 1.73
C GLU A 123 7.44 3.16 1.11
N LEU A 124 6.48 3.50 0.25
CA LEU A 124 6.35 4.84 -0.37
C LEU A 124 5.82 5.87 0.63
N ARG A 125 6.72 6.44 1.41
CA ARG A 125 6.36 7.37 2.49
C ARG A 125 5.94 8.75 2.01
N SER A 126 6.40 9.15 0.84
CA SER A 126 6.06 10.41 0.22
C SER A 126 4.70 10.38 -0.49
N LEU A 127 4.08 9.19 -0.62
CA LEU A 127 2.84 9.04 -1.36
C LEU A 127 1.71 9.83 -0.72
N ARG A 128 1.05 10.68 -1.53
CA ARG A 128 -0.05 11.57 -1.14
C ARG A 128 -1.36 11.19 -1.84
N TYR A 129 -1.24 10.55 -2.99
CA TYR A 129 -2.38 10.16 -3.81
C TYR A 129 -2.10 8.84 -4.51
N LEU A 130 -3.00 7.88 -4.31
CA LEU A 130 -3.00 6.59 -4.99
C LEU A 130 -4.40 6.35 -5.55
N SER A 131 -4.50 6.21 -6.86
CA SER A 131 -5.75 5.87 -7.52
C SER A 131 -5.60 4.61 -8.35
N VAL A 132 -6.50 3.65 -8.14
CA VAL A 132 -6.61 2.36 -8.83
C VAL A 132 -8.06 2.08 -9.22
N CYS A 133 -8.81 3.13 -9.55
CA CYS A 133 -10.21 3.01 -10.00
C CYS A 133 -10.29 2.26 -11.33
N ASP A 134 -11.46 1.65 -11.61
CA ASP A 134 -11.68 0.96 -12.89
C ASP A 134 -10.60 -0.08 -13.22
N ASN A 135 -10.36 -0.98 -12.27
CA ASN A 135 -9.44 -2.08 -12.41
C ASN A 135 -10.13 -3.43 -12.15
N LYS A 136 -9.38 -4.51 -12.13
CA LYS A 136 -9.86 -5.89 -11.88
C LYS A 136 -9.40 -6.40 -10.52
N LEU A 137 -9.29 -5.51 -9.52
CA LEU A 137 -8.83 -5.89 -8.19
C LEU A 137 -9.80 -6.89 -7.55
N LYS A 138 -9.26 -8.03 -7.13
CA LYS A 138 -9.99 -9.12 -6.46
C LYS A 138 -9.91 -9.00 -4.95
N TRP A 139 -8.85 -8.37 -4.45
CA TRP A 139 -8.54 -8.24 -3.03
C TRP A 139 -7.74 -6.97 -2.76
N LEU A 140 -7.98 -6.35 -1.62
CA LEU A 140 -7.14 -5.27 -1.12
C LEU A 140 -6.24 -5.79 0.01
N PRO A 141 -5.00 -5.32 0.11
CA PRO A 141 -4.11 -5.67 1.21
C PRO A 141 -4.75 -5.40 2.58
N GLN A 142 -4.65 -6.38 3.49
CA GLN A 142 -5.18 -6.27 4.86
C GLN A 142 -4.35 -5.30 5.73
N ARG A 143 -3.19 -4.93 5.27
CA ARG A 143 -2.36 -3.91 5.90
C ARG A 143 -2.46 -2.61 5.11
N PRO A 144 -2.27 -1.45 5.76
CA PRO A 144 -2.14 -0.21 5.02
C PRO A 144 -0.95 -0.31 4.05
N VAL A 145 -1.24 -0.10 2.76
CA VAL A 145 -0.23 0.07 1.72
C VAL A 145 0.21 1.52 1.57
N PHE A 146 -0.25 2.39 2.45
CA PHE A 146 0.00 3.84 2.43
C PHE A 146 -0.34 4.42 3.80
N ASN A 147 0.12 5.64 4.06
CA ASN A 147 -0.25 6.35 5.27
C ASN A 147 -1.65 6.96 5.10
N TYR A 148 -2.66 6.41 5.76
CA TYR A 148 -4.06 6.87 5.67
C TYR A 148 -4.25 8.35 6.04
N HIS A 149 -3.38 8.92 6.85
CA HIS A 149 -3.49 10.33 7.27
C HIS A 149 -2.99 11.31 6.22
N HIS A 150 -2.15 10.86 5.29
CA HIS A 150 -1.47 11.71 4.32
C HIS A 150 -1.65 11.29 2.88
N CYS A 151 -2.27 10.14 2.63
CA CYS A 151 -2.49 9.61 1.29
C CYS A 151 -3.97 9.40 1.02
N GLU A 152 -4.50 10.10 0.03
CA GLU A 152 -5.81 9.83 -0.51
C GLU A 152 -5.76 8.56 -1.33
N PHE A 153 -6.64 7.58 -1.03
CA PHE A 153 -6.71 6.31 -1.72
C PHE A 153 -8.04 6.13 -2.42
N ARG A 154 -8.01 5.94 -3.73
CA ARG A 154 -9.18 5.69 -4.57
C ARG A 154 -9.09 4.32 -5.22
N PHE A 155 -10.16 3.53 -5.13
CA PHE A 155 -10.24 2.16 -5.67
C PHE A 155 -11.63 1.79 -6.18
N TRP A 156 -12.39 2.77 -6.64
CA TRP A 156 -13.76 2.60 -7.10
C TRP A 156 -13.82 1.74 -8.37
N ARG A 157 -15.03 1.19 -8.64
CA ARG A 157 -15.33 0.44 -9.87
C ARG A 157 -14.42 -0.77 -10.15
N ASN A 158 -13.91 -1.40 -9.10
CA ASN A 158 -13.28 -2.71 -9.14
C ASN A 158 -14.36 -3.77 -8.93
N THR A 159 -14.99 -4.27 -10.01
CA THR A 159 -16.19 -5.12 -9.94
C THR A 159 -15.95 -6.47 -9.28
N ASP A 160 -14.71 -6.98 -9.32
CA ASP A 160 -14.32 -8.25 -8.72
C ASP A 160 -14.00 -8.14 -7.22
N LEU A 161 -13.94 -6.94 -6.68
CA LEU A 161 -13.65 -6.67 -5.27
C LEU A 161 -14.90 -6.95 -4.41
N LYS A 162 -14.90 -8.07 -3.71
CA LYS A 162 -16.05 -8.53 -2.91
C LYS A 162 -15.96 -8.14 -1.43
N THR A 163 -14.79 -7.77 -0.94
CA THR A 163 -14.59 -7.44 0.47
C THR A 163 -13.59 -6.31 0.66
N LEU A 164 -13.78 -5.53 1.72
CA LEU A 164 -12.83 -4.52 2.15
C LEU A 164 -12.14 -4.94 3.45
N PRO A 165 -10.84 -4.61 3.64
CA PRO A 165 -10.17 -4.76 4.92
C PRO A 165 -10.86 -3.99 6.03
N TYR A 166 -11.09 -4.62 7.17
CA TYR A 166 -11.74 -3.99 8.33
C TYR A 166 -10.98 -2.73 8.80
N SER A 167 -9.66 -2.78 8.83
CA SER A 167 -8.82 -1.63 9.19
C SER A 167 -8.97 -0.46 8.22
N LEU A 168 -8.99 -0.73 6.91
CA LEU A 168 -9.21 0.28 5.88
C LEU A 168 -10.58 0.96 6.06
N TRP A 169 -11.63 0.13 6.21
CA TRP A 169 -12.99 0.60 6.44
C TRP A 169 -13.08 1.53 7.65
N TYR A 170 -12.51 1.11 8.77
CA TYR A 170 -12.54 1.88 10.00
C TYR A 170 -11.88 3.26 9.85
N HIS A 171 -10.76 3.35 9.13
CA HIS A 171 -10.09 4.62 8.84
C HIS A 171 -10.90 5.52 7.92
N MET A 172 -11.44 4.98 6.84
CA MET A 172 -12.26 5.75 5.89
C MET A 172 -13.50 6.34 6.55
N PHE A 173 -14.14 5.58 7.44
CA PHE A 173 -15.32 6.04 8.16
C PHE A 173 -15.01 7.16 9.16
N ARG A 174 -13.88 7.05 9.84
CA ARG A 174 -13.45 8.02 10.84
C ARG A 174 -13.14 9.39 10.22
N GLU A 175 -12.58 9.41 9.04
CA GLU A 175 -12.15 10.64 8.37
C GLU A 175 -13.22 11.31 7.51
N GLN A 176 -14.48 10.83 7.57
CA GLN A 176 -15.60 11.35 6.76
C GLN A 176 -15.33 11.38 5.23
N GLN A 177 -14.32 10.69 4.75
CA GLN A 177 -14.04 10.52 3.32
C GLN A 177 -15.13 9.74 2.58
N THR A 178 -16.15 9.31 3.30
CA THR A 178 -17.28 8.50 2.81
C THR A 178 -18.24 9.25 1.88
N ARG A 179 -18.13 10.55 1.73
CA ARG A 179 -19.04 11.35 0.88
C ARG A 179 -18.95 11.04 -0.61
N SER A 180 -17.89 10.39 -1.05
CA SER A 180 -17.67 10.02 -2.46
C SER A 180 -17.58 8.52 -2.68
N LEU A 181 -18.02 7.70 -1.72
CA LEU A 181 -18.02 6.24 -1.82
C LEU A 181 -19.08 5.75 -2.82
N ASN A 182 -18.77 5.85 -4.10
CA ASN A 182 -19.44 5.05 -5.12
C ASN A 182 -18.93 3.60 -5.00
N ILE A 183 -19.32 2.91 -3.94
CA ILE A 183 -19.02 1.48 -3.76
C ILE A 183 -20.08 0.67 -4.50
N GLY A 184 -20.21 0.90 -5.79
CA GLY A 184 -20.99 0.02 -6.66
C GLY A 184 -20.31 -1.33 -6.88
N CYS A 185 -19.22 -1.59 -6.19
CA CYS A 185 -18.32 -2.71 -6.45
C CYS A 185 -18.69 -4.01 -5.75
N LEU A 186 -19.66 -4.00 -4.83
CA LEU A 186 -19.96 -5.18 -4.00
C LEU A 186 -21.18 -5.97 -4.48
N HIS A 187 -21.67 -5.71 -5.69
CA HIS A 187 -22.73 -6.52 -6.27
C HIS A 187 -22.20 -7.90 -6.64
N ALA A 188 -22.76 -8.91 -6.01
CA ALA A 188 -22.53 -10.30 -6.34
C ALA A 188 -23.13 -10.59 -7.73
N ASN A 189 -22.34 -10.49 -8.76
CA ASN A 189 -22.66 -11.15 -10.01
C ASN A 189 -22.13 -12.58 -9.97
N ASP A 190 -23.05 -13.51 -10.16
CA ASP A 190 -22.88 -14.96 -10.07
C ASP A 190 -22.09 -15.53 -11.25
N ASP A 191 -20.84 -15.18 -11.48
CA ASP A 191 -20.09 -15.85 -12.51
C ASP A 191 -18.70 -16.30 -12.07
N LYS A 192 -18.60 -17.64 -11.90
CA LYS A 192 -17.40 -18.49 -12.08
C LYS A 192 -16.06 -17.94 -11.57
N THR A 193 -16.06 -17.30 -10.43
CA THR A 193 -14.81 -16.89 -9.78
C THR A 193 -14.22 -18.06 -9.01
N HIS A 194 -12.97 -18.42 -9.32
CA HIS A 194 -12.16 -19.35 -8.53
C HIS A 194 -11.85 -18.70 -7.18
N GLY A 195 -12.79 -18.77 -6.24
CA GLY A 195 -12.62 -18.28 -4.88
C GLY A 195 -12.38 -19.45 -3.93
N ARG A 196 -11.69 -19.19 -2.82
CA ARG A 196 -11.42 -20.18 -1.77
C ARG A 196 -12.42 -20.14 -0.63
N ILE A 197 -13.23 -19.11 -0.53
CA ILE A 197 -14.16 -18.89 0.60
C ILE A 197 -15.55 -18.65 0.07
N LYS A 198 -16.53 -19.38 0.64
CA LYS A 198 -17.95 -19.18 0.40
C LYS A 198 -18.62 -18.67 1.66
N ILE A 199 -19.33 -17.56 1.55
CA ILE A 199 -20.15 -17.00 2.63
C ILE A 199 -21.54 -17.64 2.61
N LEU A 200 -21.98 -18.20 3.73
CA LEU A 200 -23.15 -19.08 3.78
C LEU A 200 -24.49 -18.35 3.89
N LYS A 201 -24.55 -17.14 4.46
CA LYS A 201 -25.82 -16.45 4.76
C LYS A 201 -26.15 -15.20 3.94
N SER A 202 -25.25 -14.73 3.13
CA SER A 202 -25.48 -13.64 2.19
C SER A 202 -25.49 -14.24 0.81
N LYS A 203 -26.44 -13.86 -0.11
CA LYS A 203 -26.51 -14.31 -1.50
C LYS A 203 -25.19 -14.94 -1.95
N ALA A 204 -25.02 -16.21 -1.77
CA ALA A 204 -23.83 -17.07 -1.84
C ALA A 204 -22.60 -16.44 -2.53
N ALA A 205 -21.94 -15.49 -1.88
CA ALA A 205 -20.79 -14.81 -2.48
C ALA A 205 -19.52 -15.66 -2.30
N VAL A 206 -18.88 -15.99 -3.38
CA VAL A 206 -17.55 -16.62 -3.38
C VAL A 206 -16.49 -15.51 -3.37
N ILE A 207 -15.59 -15.57 -2.40
CA ILE A 207 -14.56 -14.55 -2.19
C ILE A 207 -13.20 -15.13 -2.57
N PRO A 208 -12.48 -14.52 -3.50
CA PRO A 208 -11.10 -14.87 -3.77
C PRO A 208 -10.21 -14.46 -2.59
N VAL A 209 -9.25 -15.32 -2.23
CA VAL A 209 -8.29 -15.04 -1.16
C VAL A 209 -6.88 -15.16 -1.74
N PRO A 210 -5.96 -14.27 -1.39
CA PRO A 210 -4.58 -14.33 -1.84
C PRO A 210 -3.95 -15.70 -1.56
N GLY A 211 -3.23 -16.25 -2.54
CA GLY A 211 -2.56 -17.55 -2.41
C GLY A 211 -1.50 -17.60 -1.32
N SER A 212 -1.00 -16.43 -0.90
CA SER A 212 -0.05 -16.28 0.20
C SER A 212 -0.63 -16.57 1.58
N TYR A 213 -1.98 -16.66 1.72
CA TYR A 213 -2.61 -16.97 2.99
C TYR A 213 -2.76 -18.49 3.15
N GLN A 214 -2.07 -19.06 4.12
CA GLN A 214 -2.46 -20.36 4.65
C GLN A 214 -3.57 -20.12 5.69
N ILE A 215 -4.83 -20.26 5.25
CA ILE A 215 -5.97 -19.93 6.10
C ILE A 215 -6.18 -21.04 7.09
N ILE A 216 -6.14 -20.71 8.36
CA ILE A 216 -6.53 -21.60 9.45
C ILE A 216 -7.95 -21.27 9.86
N THR A 217 -8.90 -22.06 9.41
CA THR A 217 -10.29 -21.94 9.81
C THR A 217 -10.56 -22.81 11.02
N LYS A 218 -11.42 -22.50 11.90
CA LYS A 218 -12.05 -23.36 12.92
C LYS A 218 -11.13 -24.37 13.67
N SER A 219 -9.95 -24.69 13.17
CA SER A 219 -9.00 -25.59 13.85
C SER A 219 -8.31 -24.85 14.99
N PRO A 220 -8.27 -25.41 16.20
CA PRO A 220 -7.51 -24.85 17.31
C PRO A 220 -6.00 -25.00 17.15
N ALA A 221 -5.54 -25.61 16.06
CA ALA A 221 -4.11 -25.82 15.82
C ALA A 221 -3.35 -24.50 15.82
N PRO A 222 -2.25 -24.39 16.57
CA PRO A 222 -1.40 -23.21 16.55
C PRO A 222 -0.71 -23.06 15.19
N PRO A 223 -0.32 -21.83 14.81
CA PRO A 223 0.57 -21.63 13.68
C PRO A 223 1.85 -22.45 13.81
N SER A 224 2.51 -22.74 12.69
CA SER A 224 3.79 -23.44 12.70
C SER A 224 4.82 -22.70 13.57
N LEU A 225 5.80 -23.45 14.11
CA LEU A 225 6.90 -22.85 14.87
C LEU A 225 7.67 -21.81 14.02
N PHE A 226 7.79 -22.06 12.73
CA PHE A 226 8.43 -21.15 11.78
C PHE A 226 7.67 -19.82 11.69
N GLU A 227 6.35 -19.84 11.54
CA GLU A 227 5.49 -18.66 11.53
C GLU A 227 5.59 -17.89 12.85
N LEU A 228 5.54 -18.60 13.99
CA LEU A 228 5.69 -17.96 15.31
C LEU A 228 7.05 -17.31 15.49
N SER A 229 8.10 -17.93 14.99
CA SER A 229 9.46 -17.40 15.01
C SER A 229 9.59 -16.17 14.12
N LYS A 230 9.06 -16.19 12.89
CA LYS A 230 8.99 -15.01 12.01
C LYS A 230 8.29 -13.85 12.69
N ARG A 231 7.12 -14.07 13.29
CA ARG A 231 6.36 -13.05 14.00
C ARG A 231 7.18 -12.41 15.13
N LYS A 232 7.83 -13.25 15.93
CA LYS A 232 8.62 -12.79 17.08
C LYS A 232 9.86 -12.03 16.63
N PHE A 233 10.55 -12.53 15.62
CA PHE A 233 11.74 -11.90 15.08
C PHE A 233 11.40 -10.54 14.45
N TYR A 234 10.35 -10.46 13.65
CA TYR A 234 9.88 -9.20 13.07
C TYR A 234 9.49 -8.17 14.13
N GLN A 235 8.86 -8.60 15.22
CA GLN A 235 8.57 -7.71 16.35
C GLN A 235 9.85 -7.18 17.02
N LEU A 236 10.88 -8.02 17.11
CA LEU A 236 12.18 -7.61 17.65
C LEU A 236 12.81 -6.55 16.75
N ILE A 237 12.89 -6.78 15.45
CA ILE A 237 13.40 -5.81 14.48
C ILE A 237 12.66 -4.48 14.60
N CYS A 238 11.31 -4.50 14.61
CA CYS A 238 10.52 -3.29 14.79
C CYS A 238 10.88 -2.51 16.08
N ARG A 239 11.11 -3.20 17.17
CA ARG A 239 11.49 -2.57 18.43
C ARG A 239 12.89 -1.95 18.35
N THR A 240 13.84 -2.65 17.75
CA THR A 240 15.22 -2.15 17.56
C THR A 240 15.22 -0.89 16.68
N VAL A 241 14.53 -0.92 15.55
CA VAL A 241 14.41 0.24 14.66
C VAL A 241 13.77 1.43 15.36
N ASN A 242 12.71 1.20 16.16
CA ASN A 242 12.08 2.26 16.94
C ASN A 242 12.98 2.82 18.05
N SER A 243 13.81 1.98 18.70
CA SER A 243 14.74 2.45 19.73
C SER A 243 15.86 3.31 19.15
N ILE A 244 16.40 2.94 17.98
CA ILE A 244 17.42 3.72 17.28
C ILE A 244 16.87 5.10 16.91
N ASN A 245 15.65 5.17 16.37
CA ASN A 245 15.03 6.45 16.02
C ASN A 245 14.79 7.34 17.23
N ASN A 246 14.34 6.77 18.35
CA ASN A 246 14.11 7.54 19.58
C ASN A 246 15.42 8.08 20.18
N GLN A 247 16.51 7.34 20.07
CA GLN A 247 17.84 7.80 20.49
C GLN A 247 18.34 8.94 19.60
N SER A 248 18.20 8.82 18.30
CA SER A 248 18.54 9.89 17.35
C SER A 248 17.76 11.17 17.63
N LEU A 249 16.46 11.06 17.91
CA LEU A 249 15.62 12.21 18.31
C LEU A 249 16.08 12.88 19.60
N SER A 250 16.48 12.10 20.61
CA SER A 250 16.99 12.65 21.87
C SER A 250 18.32 13.37 21.69
N TYR A 251 19.14 12.91 20.74
CA TYR A 251 20.42 13.54 20.39
C TYR A 251 20.22 14.86 19.64
N PHE A 252 19.29 14.89 18.68
CA PHE A 252 18.94 16.11 17.91
C PHE A 252 18.26 17.17 18.78
N ASN A 253 17.39 16.79 19.71
CA ASN A 253 16.76 17.74 20.62
C ASN A 253 17.73 18.41 21.62
N ARG A 254 18.90 17.81 21.87
CA ARG A 254 19.95 18.41 22.70
C ARG A 254 20.82 19.43 21.96
N ASN A 255 20.86 19.38 20.64
CA ASN A 255 21.72 20.20 19.79
C ASN A 255 20.95 21.21 18.93
N LYS A 256 19.81 21.74 19.43
CA LYS A 256 19.09 22.82 18.74
C LYS A 256 19.89 24.11 18.76
N THR A 257 20.75 24.27 17.78
CA THR A 257 21.17 25.56 17.23
C THR A 257 20.89 25.52 15.74
N ASN A 258 20.04 26.43 15.33
CA ASN A 258 19.60 26.81 14.01
C ASN A 258 20.31 26.17 12.80
N ASP A 259 19.50 25.74 11.87
CA ASP A 259 19.71 25.44 10.46
C ASP A 259 19.69 23.95 10.10
N GLY A 260 18.61 23.54 9.42
CA GLY A 260 18.55 22.27 8.69
C GLY A 260 17.52 21.23 9.12
N VAL A 261 16.45 21.59 9.80
CA VAL A 261 15.53 20.66 10.52
C VAL A 261 14.38 20.09 9.68
N SER A 262 14.18 20.49 8.43
CA SER A 262 12.90 20.17 7.75
C SER A 262 12.69 18.70 7.38
N PHE A 263 13.75 17.94 7.09
CA PHE A 263 13.61 16.58 6.52
C PHE A 263 13.28 15.49 7.55
N LEU A 264 13.75 15.62 8.79
CA LEU A 264 13.50 14.63 9.84
C LEU A 264 12.22 14.89 10.63
N GLU A 265 11.76 16.14 10.74
CA GLU A 265 10.48 16.48 11.34
C GLU A 265 9.32 16.01 10.46
N GLU A 266 9.40 16.18 9.15
CA GLU A 266 8.43 15.65 8.18
C GLU A 266 8.37 14.11 8.21
N TYR A 267 9.50 13.46 8.51
CA TYR A 267 9.61 12.01 8.66
C TYR A 267 8.95 11.49 9.94
N LEU A 268 8.87 12.30 10.98
CA LEU A 268 8.40 11.94 12.32
C LEU A 268 6.97 12.40 12.59
N GLU A 269 6.53 13.52 12.01
CA GLU A 269 5.14 13.98 12.07
C GLU A 269 4.18 13.01 11.37
N GLY A 270 4.63 12.31 10.33
CA GLY A 270 3.87 11.24 9.68
C GLY A 270 3.56 10.03 10.58
N ILE A 271 4.11 9.98 11.80
CA ILE A 271 3.99 8.86 12.75
C ILE A 271 3.15 9.25 13.98
N ASN A 272 2.97 10.53 14.26
CA ASN A 272 2.19 11.00 15.40
C ASN A 272 0.69 10.96 15.08
N ILE A 273 0.03 9.86 15.47
CA ILE A 273 -1.41 9.87 15.70
C ILE A 273 -1.62 10.73 16.95
N SER A 274 -2.06 11.97 16.75
CA SER A 274 -2.40 12.83 17.87
C SER A 274 -3.50 12.16 18.72
N GLN A 275 -3.24 12.07 20.02
CA GLN A 275 -4.17 11.51 21.01
C GLN A 275 -5.48 12.31 21.17
N SER A 276 -5.70 13.35 20.36
CA SER A 276 -6.86 14.26 20.50
C SER A 276 -8.17 13.73 19.92
N ASP A 277 -8.14 12.63 19.11
CA ASP A 277 -9.29 12.26 18.27
C ASP A 277 -10.07 11.01 18.72
N ILE A 278 -9.78 10.48 19.91
CA ILE A 278 -10.58 9.38 20.47
C ILE A 278 -11.66 9.97 21.35
N ASN A 279 -12.89 9.93 20.87
CA ASN A 279 -14.07 10.39 21.60
C ASN A 279 -14.08 9.95 23.06
N GLY A 280 -14.39 10.90 23.94
CA GLY A 280 -14.38 11.04 25.38
C GLY A 280 -14.43 9.84 26.34
N ASN A 281 -14.82 8.63 25.95
CA ASN A 281 -15.06 7.51 26.87
C ASN A 281 -13.92 6.47 26.96
N TYR A 282 -12.87 6.59 26.16
CA TYR A 282 -11.70 5.68 26.22
C TYR A 282 -10.44 6.34 26.78
N LYS A 283 -10.53 7.60 27.23
CA LYS A 283 -9.37 8.40 27.72
C LYS A 283 -8.72 7.89 29.02
N THR A 284 -9.35 7.00 29.75
CA THR A 284 -8.91 6.65 31.12
C THR A 284 -8.06 5.39 31.22
N ARG A 285 -7.86 4.61 30.14
CA ARG A 285 -7.09 3.34 30.22
C ARG A 285 -5.83 3.24 29.37
N LEU A 286 -5.48 4.24 28.57
CA LEU A 286 -4.28 4.22 27.72
C LEU A 286 -3.19 5.21 28.17
N LYS A 287 -3.00 5.38 29.47
CA LYS A 287 -1.80 6.04 30.02
C LYS A 287 -0.58 5.11 30.08
N GLY A 288 -0.42 4.21 29.14
CA GLY A 288 0.83 3.50 28.90
C GLY A 288 1.37 3.98 27.57
N ASN A 289 2.58 4.47 27.55
CA ASN A 289 3.37 4.87 26.40
C ASN A 289 3.34 3.79 25.29
N VAL A 290 2.26 3.74 24.49
CA VAL A 290 2.26 3.05 23.22
C VAL A 290 2.70 4.09 22.19
N GLY A 291 4.02 4.34 22.19
CA GLY A 291 4.65 5.04 21.07
C GLY A 291 4.20 4.34 19.79
N ALA A 292 3.81 5.11 18.78
CA ALA A 292 3.38 4.62 17.48
C ALA A 292 4.46 3.66 16.93
N GLN A 293 4.27 2.34 17.17
CA GLN A 293 5.23 1.33 16.72
C GLN A 293 5.18 1.29 15.20
N ARG A 294 6.33 1.45 14.56
CA ARG A 294 6.43 1.21 13.12
C ARG A 294 5.81 -0.13 12.78
N ILE A 295 4.89 -0.11 11.85
CA ILE A 295 4.17 -1.31 11.41
C ILE A 295 5.05 -2.13 10.48
N TYR A 296 5.91 -1.47 9.72
CA TYR A 296 6.78 -2.07 8.72
C TYR A 296 8.22 -1.66 8.93
N VAL A 297 9.12 -2.61 8.68
CA VAL A 297 10.55 -2.37 8.60
C VAL A 297 10.90 -2.17 7.14
N PRO A 298 11.55 -1.09 6.75
CA PRO A 298 12.03 -0.90 5.40
C PRO A 298 12.97 -2.05 4.97
N SER A 299 12.84 -2.48 3.72
CA SER A 299 13.62 -3.59 3.18
C SER A 299 15.14 -3.32 3.22
N ASP A 300 15.55 -2.08 2.95
CA ASP A 300 16.95 -1.66 3.02
C ASP A 300 17.57 -1.90 4.41
N LEU A 301 16.84 -1.66 5.49
CA LEU A 301 17.34 -1.96 6.85
C LEU A 301 17.48 -3.46 7.08
N ILE A 302 16.62 -4.27 6.49
CA ILE A 302 16.73 -5.74 6.60
C ILE A 302 17.95 -6.23 5.83
N GLU A 303 18.18 -5.70 4.64
CA GLU A 303 19.33 -6.06 3.82
C GLU A 303 20.64 -5.60 4.45
N GLU A 304 20.68 -4.42 5.02
CA GLU A 304 21.87 -3.85 5.67
C GLU A 304 22.24 -4.60 6.96
N TYR A 305 21.30 -4.72 7.89
CA TYR A 305 21.58 -5.25 9.23
C TYR A 305 21.43 -6.76 9.36
N TYR A 306 20.73 -7.41 8.45
CA TYR A 306 20.43 -8.85 8.49
C TYR A 306 20.88 -9.59 7.21
N SER A 307 21.94 -9.11 6.56
CA SER A 307 22.52 -9.70 5.34
C SER A 307 22.93 -11.17 5.50
N TYR A 308 23.24 -11.61 6.72
CA TYR A 308 23.64 -12.98 7.07
C TYR A 308 22.47 -13.97 7.08
N LEU A 309 21.22 -13.51 7.01
CA LEU A 309 20.07 -14.41 6.97
C LEU A 309 19.93 -15.10 5.60
N PRO A 310 19.42 -16.33 5.56
CA PRO A 310 19.07 -16.99 4.31
C PRO A 310 18.12 -16.16 3.45
N ASN A 311 18.31 -16.20 2.12
CA ASN A 311 17.57 -15.34 1.18
C ASN A 311 16.04 -15.47 1.29
N PHE A 312 15.53 -16.70 1.52
CA PHE A 312 14.09 -16.89 1.68
C PHE A 312 13.52 -16.21 2.94
N ILE A 313 14.29 -16.17 4.03
CA ILE A 313 13.89 -15.45 5.25
C ILE A 313 13.96 -13.95 5.01
N LYS A 314 15.04 -13.47 4.38
CA LYS A 314 15.17 -12.04 4.03
C LYS A 314 14.01 -11.58 3.15
N SER A 315 13.68 -12.35 2.11
CA SER A 315 12.55 -12.04 1.24
C SER A 315 11.23 -11.91 2.01
N ASP A 316 10.92 -12.85 2.90
CA ASP A 316 9.73 -12.79 3.75
C ASP A 316 9.71 -11.58 4.67
N LEU A 317 10.86 -11.22 5.24
CA LEU A 317 10.98 -10.07 6.13
C LEU A 317 10.90 -8.74 5.36
N CYS A 318 11.50 -8.65 4.17
CA CYS A 318 11.42 -7.49 3.28
C CYS A 318 9.98 -7.26 2.81
N ASN A 319 9.29 -8.32 2.41
CA ASN A 319 7.86 -8.24 2.07
C ASN A 319 7.00 -7.87 3.29
N GLY A 320 7.48 -8.17 4.49
CA GLY A 320 6.80 -7.91 5.75
C GLY A 320 5.53 -8.75 5.95
N PRO A 321 4.83 -8.55 7.09
CA PRO A 321 3.62 -9.31 7.41
C PRO A 321 2.48 -8.93 6.47
N VAL A 322 1.64 -9.90 6.09
CA VAL A 322 0.44 -9.67 5.27
C VAL A 322 -0.61 -8.83 5.99
N SER A 323 -0.62 -8.87 7.33
CA SER A 323 -1.52 -8.06 8.16
C SER A 323 -0.96 -7.88 9.57
N ARG A 324 -1.65 -7.04 10.34
CA ARG A 324 -1.64 -7.07 11.80
C ARG A 324 -2.94 -7.64 12.33
N CYS A 325 -2.85 -8.31 13.46
CA CYS A 325 -4.02 -8.79 14.16
C CYS A 325 -5.01 -7.65 14.44
N GLU A 326 -6.26 -7.77 13.98
CA GLU A 326 -7.29 -6.74 14.14
C GLU A 326 -7.79 -6.62 15.60
N ASN A 327 -7.44 -7.56 16.46
CA ASN A 327 -7.69 -7.40 17.89
C ASN A 327 -6.95 -6.18 18.43
N VAL A 328 -7.69 -5.23 18.99
CA VAL A 328 -7.21 -3.89 19.41
C VAL A 328 -6.04 -3.98 20.39
N ILE A 329 -6.06 -4.97 21.29
CA ILE A 329 -5.02 -5.16 22.30
C ILE A 329 -3.79 -5.89 21.73
N CYS A 330 -3.99 -6.80 20.76
CA CYS A 330 -2.96 -7.73 20.32
C CYS A 330 -1.98 -7.11 19.33
N LYS A 331 -2.46 -6.62 18.21
CA LYS A 331 -1.71 -5.99 17.10
C LYS A 331 -0.43 -6.72 16.63
N LYS A 332 -0.32 -8.04 16.87
CA LYS A 332 0.82 -8.84 16.42
C LYS A 332 0.87 -8.96 14.90
N PRO A 333 2.07 -9.00 14.28
CA PRO A 333 2.20 -9.24 12.86
C PRO A 333 1.72 -10.65 12.50
N VAL A 334 1.18 -10.81 11.31
CA VAL A 334 0.67 -12.07 10.74
C VAL A 334 1.31 -12.22 9.37
N PHE A 335 1.94 -13.35 9.08
CA PHE A 335 2.56 -13.65 7.78
C PHE A 335 1.68 -14.57 6.95
N GLU A 336 1.84 -15.88 7.06
CA GLU A 336 1.15 -16.86 6.20
C GLU A 336 -0.08 -17.47 6.84
N PHE A 337 0.00 -17.71 8.17
CA PHE A 337 -1.08 -18.34 8.93
C PHE A 337 -2.03 -17.29 9.49
N VAL A 338 -3.19 -17.18 8.88
CA VAL A 338 -4.20 -16.20 9.23
C VAL A 338 -5.47 -16.87 9.76
N PHE A 339 -6.05 -16.30 10.80
CA PHE A 339 -7.44 -16.53 11.17
C PHE A 339 -8.25 -15.44 10.53
N LEU A 340 -9.15 -15.80 9.61
CA LEU A 340 -9.91 -14.85 8.84
C LEU A 340 -11.38 -14.87 9.31
N GLU A 341 -11.94 -13.68 9.49
CA GLU A 341 -13.35 -13.53 9.81
C GLU A 341 -13.97 -12.44 8.94
N PHE A 342 -15.27 -12.56 8.73
CA PHE A 342 -16.03 -11.62 7.93
C PHE A 342 -17.17 -11.05 8.76
N CYS A 343 -17.44 -9.77 8.58
CA CYS A 343 -18.61 -9.12 9.14
C CYS A 343 -19.27 -8.21 8.10
N THR A 344 -20.53 -7.88 8.32
CA THR A 344 -21.23 -6.88 7.52
C THR A 344 -21.31 -5.56 8.26
N GLN A 345 -21.23 -4.49 7.49
CA GLN A 345 -21.53 -3.13 7.94
C GLN A 345 -22.50 -2.49 6.95
N LYS A 346 -23.40 -1.68 7.48
CA LYS A 346 -24.34 -0.90 6.65
C LYS A 346 -23.73 0.41 6.28
N ILE A 347 -23.82 0.75 5.00
CA ILE A 347 -23.43 2.06 4.48
C ILE A 347 -24.67 2.77 3.94
N ILE A 348 -24.75 4.06 4.19
CA ILE A 348 -25.76 4.93 3.61
C ILE A 348 -25.11 5.63 2.43
N LEU A 349 -25.44 5.17 1.24
CA LEU A 349 -25.14 5.89 0.00
C LEU A 349 -26.29 6.86 -0.28
N ILE A 350 -26.07 7.87 -1.10
CA ILE A 350 -26.96 9.04 -1.30
C ILE A 350 -28.45 8.70 -1.35
N ASP A 351 -28.84 7.51 -1.85
CA ASP A 351 -30.24 7.08 -1.93
C ASP A 351 -30.51 5.61 -1.51
N LYS A 352 -29.50 4.89 -1.05
CA LYS A 352 -29.63 3.46 -0.70
C LYS A 352 -28.80 3.08 0.51
N MET A 353 -29.37 2.18 1.30
CA MET A 353 -28.60 1.45 2.31
C MET A 353 -28.04 0.17 1.68
N GLU A 354 -26.74 0.00 1.72
CA GLU A 354 -26.07 -1.22 1.23
C GLU A 354 -25.28 -1.89 2.34
N ASP A 355 -25.23 -3.22 2.28
CA ASP A 355 -24.42 -4.02 3.18
C ASP A 355 -23.03 -4.26 2.55
N ILE A 356 -21.99 -3.87 3.25
CA ILE A 356 -20.61 -4.12 2.85
C ILE A 356 -20.04 -5.27 3.66
N THR A 357 -19.40 -6.21 2.98
CA THR A 357 -18.66 -7.29 3.62
C THR A 357 -17.25 -6.84 3.93
N LEU A 358 -16.86 -6.93 5.19
CA LEU A 358 -15.53 -6.60 5.68
C LEU A 358 -14.81 -7.87 6.08
N SER A 359 -13.52 -7.96 5.73
CA SER A 359 -12.60 -9.03 6.10
C SER A 359 -11.66 -8.58 7.20
N ALA A 360 -11.46 -9.42 8.23
CA ALA A 360 -10.59 -9.13 9.36
C ALA A 360 -9.63 -10.30 9.60
N VAL A 361 -8.36 -10.00 9.82
CA VAL A 361 -7.28 -10.97 10.01
C VAL A 361 -6.82 -10.99 11.45
N PHE A 362 -6.61 -12.19 12.00
CA PHE A 362 -6.19 -12.38 13.38
C PHE A 362 -4.98 -13.31 13.47
N CYS A 363 -4.17 -13.14 14.50
CA CYS A 363 -3.01 -13.98 14.76
C CYS A 363 -3.35 -15.31 15.43
N SER A 364 -4.56 -15.46 15.98
CA SER A 364 -5.03 -16.65 16.68
C SER A 364 -6.55 -16.68 16.75
N LYS A 365 -7.10 -17.89 16.95
CA LYS A 365 -8.53 -18.09 17.17
C LYS A 365 -9.04 -17.24 18.34
N ARG A 366 -8.30 -17.23 19.46
CA ARG A 366 -8.68 -16.42 20.64
C ARG A 366 -8.86 -14.94 20.31
N CYS A 367 -8.01 -14.38 19.47
CA CYS A 367 -8.15 -12.98 19.05
C CYS A 367 -9.37 -12.78 18.15
N ALA A 368 -9.68 -13.74 17.28
CA ALA A 368 -10.87 -13.73 16.44
C ALA A 368 -12.14 -13.83 17.29
N ASP A 369 -12.20 -14.78 18.24
CA ASP A 369 -13.36 -14.99 19.10
C ASP A 369 -13.66 -13.75 19.98
N LEU A 370 -12.64 -13.10 20.51
CA LEU A 370 -12.81 -11.84 21.26
C LEU A 370 -13.37 -10.71 20.39
N TRP A 371 -12.96 -10.65 19.12
CA TRP A 371 -13.42 -9.64 18.19
C TRP A 371 -14.87 -9.89 17.74
N LYS A 372 -15.26 -11.17 17.59
CA LYS A 372 -16.61 -11.56 17.18
C LYS A 372 -17.70 -11.14 18.16
N ALA A 373 -17.41 -11.08 19.44
CA ALA A 373 -18.40 -10.86 20.50
C ALA A 373 -19.25 -9.59 20.31
N GLU A 374 -18.76 -8.62 19.52
CA GLU A 374 -19.43 -7.34 19.32
C GLU A 374 -19.79 -7.06 17.85
N LYS A 375 -19.77 -8.07 16.97
CA LYS A 375 -19.88 -7.88 15.51
C LYS A 375 -20.95 -8.77 14.88
N ASN A 376 -21.54 -8.29 13.81
CA ASN A 376 -22.38 -9.09 12.92
C ASN A 376 -21.50 -9.95 12.03
N VAL A 377 -21.09 -11.11 12.54
CA VAL A 377 -20.16 -12.02 11.86
C VAL A 377 -20.91 -12.88 10.86
N LEU A 378 -20.31 -13.07 9.68
CA LEU A 378 -20.80 -13.95 8.64
C LEU A 378 -20.23 -15.36 8.82
N GLU A 379 -21.09 -16.37 8.65
CA GLU A 379 -20.64 -17.74 8.55
C GLU A 379 -20.07 -18.01 7.16
N TRP A 380 -18.95 -18.74 7.10
CA TRP A 380 -18.25 -19.03 5.86
C TRP A 380 -17.57 -20.41 5.89
N GLU A 381 -17.28 -20.95 4.72
CA GLU A 381 -16.57 -22.22 4.53
C GLU A 381 -15.46 -22.08 3.50
N LEU A 382 -14.46 -22.95 3.59
CA LEU A 382 -13.44 -23.11 2.54
C LEU A 382 -14.01 -24.01 1.45
N LEU A 383 -13.80 -23.63 0.19
CA LEU A 383 -14.10 -24.42 -1.00
C LEU A 383 -12.91 -25.31 -1.39
#